data_8a99ef1765069cedf5875e9ff72b6c80
#
_entry.id   8a99ef1765069cedf5875e9ff72b6c80
#
_cell.length_a   1.000
_cell.length_b   1.000
_cell.length_c   1.000
_cell.angle_alpha   90.00
_cell.angle_beta   90.00
_cell.angle_gamma   90.00
#
_symmetry.space_group_name_H-M   'P 1'
#
loop_
_entity.id
_entity.type
_entity.pdbx_description
1 polymer ?
#
loop_
_entity_poly.entity_id
_entity_poly.type
_entity_poly.pdbx_seq_one_letter_code
_entity_poly.pdbx_strand_id
1 'polypeptide(L)'
;MSHHCTCIQFHPVGQGIFSTGCICCDRRDDPVRWFYDCGTASEQMLITNAIAKMGKRHECCGHWWPFCESSSRTSSIFHLGAISHFDQDHVNGVSGLMEGQKLKILLLPYATLAQRLYNAFTQSVQIDSDFVQFCANPARFARERWGAERVLFVEGGSPAGDPNEARQDNQNREDQDSSIQIPRAKLLDPELSSDAAPERGILPAGSVLGVKMHGKIVWEFRPYNDQHLASKLNANFADGIAKLRDALLRCDAGALKGAEQIFNATFGKTAQPRNEISLFLHGMHKSSQVMKTYASVGHGINRHPSDKHPLSILYTGDGFLNTQQRVDEVKKLPLQNLTVLQVPHHGARKSWMTGLGAELAPRHSVFCADPERIKPGHPHGSVLVDLLGHGPAIVDKRSNFCVGQFC
;
A
#
# COMPACT_ATOMS: atom_id res chain seq x y z
N MET A 1 20.94 -8.78 23.79
CA MET A 1 20.27 -9.01 22.49
C MET A 1 19.10 -8.06 22.44
N SER A 2 19.03 -7.22 21.42
CA SER A 2 17.89 -6.30 21.25
C SER A 2 16.68 -7.13 20.79
N HIS A 3 15.60 -7.09 21.56
CA HIS A 3 14.34 -7.75 21.18
C HIS A 3 13.60 -6.86 20.18
N HIS A 4 13.20 -7.43 19.08
CA HIS A 4 12.39 -6.75 18.06
C HIS A 4 10.98 -7.33 18.04
N CYS A 5 10.01 -6.46 17.89
CA CYS A 5 8.61 -6.83 17.72
C CYS A 5 8.10 -6.20 16.42
N THR A 6 7.55 -7.01 15.55
CA THR A 6 6.86 -6.54 14.34
C THR A 6 5.39 -6.87 14.45
N CYS A 7 4.54 -5.92 14.12
CA CYS A 7 3.09 -6.11 14.11
C CYS A 7 2.49 -5.53 12.83
N ILE A 8 1.54 -6.26 12.26
CA ILE A 8 0.74 -5.84 11.09
C ILE A 8 -0.73 -6.01 11.43
N GLN A 9 -1.52 -4.99 11.15
CA GLN A 9 -2.95 -4.98 11.39
C GLN A 9 -3.72 -4.55 10.14
N PHE A 10 -4.80 -5.25 9.84
CA PHE A 10 -5.81 -4.84 8.89
C PHE A 10 -7.04 -4.37 9.66
N HIS A 11 -7.49 -3.16 9.35
CA HIS A 11 -8.53 -2.47 10.09
C HIS A 11 -9.93 -2.72 9.50
N PRO A 12 -10.98 -2.76 10.35
CA PRO A 12 -12.34 -3.07 9.92
C PRO A 12 -13.00 -1.85 9.24
N VAL A 13 -12.79 -1.73 7.94
CA VAL A 13 -13.30 -0.62 7.12
C VAL A 13 -14.37 -1.05 6.11
N GLY A 14 -14.79 -2.33 6.14
CA GLY A 14 -15.73 -2.88 5.18
C GLY A 14 -15.09 -3.13 3.82
N GLN A 15 -15.73 -2.66 2.74
CA GLN A 15 -15.19 -2.74 1.39
C GLN A 15 -14.14 -1.64 1.20
N GLY A 16 -12.88 -2.00 1.22
CA GLY A 16 -11.74 -1.08 1.13
C GLY A 16 -10.51 -1.68 1.80
N ILE A 17 -9.40 -0.98 1.78
CA ILE A 17 -8.16 -1.43 2.42
C ILE A 17 -7.65 -0.34 3.36
N PHE A 18 -7.39 -0.75 4.60
CA PHE A 18 -6.61 0.02 5.54
C PHE A 18 -5.76 -0.94 6.37
N SER A 19 -4.47 -0.92 6.13
CA SER A 19 -3.51 -1.72 6.90
C SER A 19 -2.43 -0.83 7.49
N THR A 20 -2.03 -1.14 8.72
CA THR A 20 -0.90 -0.51 9.40
C THR A 20 0.08 -1.56 9.87
N GLY A 21 1.33 -1.16 10.01
CA GLY A 21 2.34 -1.99 10.63
C GLY A 21 3.33 -1.17 11.42
N CYS A 22 4.01 -1.84 12.35
CA CYS A 22 5.08 -1.24 13.11
C CYS A 22 6.18 -2.25 13.43
N ILE A 23 7.40 -1.73 13.58
CA ILE A 23 8.54 -2.45 14.13
C ILE A 23 8.99 -1.66 15.34
N CYS A 24 9.02 -2.31 16.50
CA CYS A 24 9.53 -1.77 17.74
C CYS A 24 10.79 -2.54 18.12
N CYS A 25 11.83 -1.84 18.52
CA CYS A 25 12.93 -2.36 19.28
C CYS A 25 12.73 -1.99 20.75
N ASP A 26 13.71 -2.04 21.59
CA ASP A 26 13.58 -1.76 23.02
C ASP A 26 12.67 -0.56 23.36
N ARG A 27 12.17 -0.52 24.61
CA ARG A 27 11.21 0.47 25.13
C ARG A 27 11.58 1.96 24.93
N ARG A 28 12.79 2.25 24.45
CA ARG A 28 13.33 3.62 24.32
C ARG A 28 13.27 4.16 22.90
N ASP A 29 13.10 3.29 21.89
CA ASP A 29 13.14 3.69 20.50
C ASP A 29 11.75 4.03 19.98
N ASP A 30 11.68 5.04 19.12
CA ASP A 30 10.46 5.30 18.37
C ASP A 30 10.22 4.18 17.36
N PRO A 31 9.01 3.63 17.30
CA PRO A 31 8.69 2.56 16.37
C PRO A 31 8.75 3.06 14.93
N VAL A 32 9.30 2.25 14.03
CA VAL A 32 9.12 2.46 12.59
C VAL A 32 7.71 2.02 12.20
N ARG A 33 6.89 2.95 11.71
CA ARG A 33 5.48 2.73 11.38
C ARG A 33 5.25 2.90 9.89
N TRP A 34 4.35 2.09 9.35
CA TRP A 34 3.87 2.25 7.98
C TRP A 34 2.36 2.06 7.87
N PHE A 35 1.81 2.51 6.75
CA PHE A 35 0.46 2.13 6.32
C PHE A 35 0.47 1.71 4.85
N TYR A 36 -0.47 0.86 4.47
CA TYR A 36 -0.76 0.49 3.10
C TYR A 36 -2.25 0.71 2.86
N ASP A 37 -2.57 1.61 1.93
CA ASP A 37 -3.90 2.18 1.68
C ASP A 37 -4.56 2.71 2.96
N CYS A 38 -5.53 3.58 2.81
CA CYS A 38 -6.40 4.02 3.87
C CYS A 38 -7.70 4.53 3.25
N GLY A 39 -8.63 3.60 2.98
CA GLY A 39 -9.86 3.97 2.32
C GLY A 39 -10.96 2.93 2.46
N THR A 40 -12.17 3.32 2.06
CA THR A 40 -13.37 2.49 2.08
C THR A 40 -14.37 2.92 1.02
N ALA A 41 -15.01 1.95 0.36
CA ALA A 41 -16.23 2.14 -0.43
C ALA A 41 -17.51 1.89 0.40
N SER A 42 -17.35 1.60 1.69
CA SER A 42 -18.44 1.50 2.65
C SER A 42 -18.71 2.87 3.32
N GLU A 43 -19.36 2.89 4.46
CA GLU A 43 -19.65 4.13 5.19
C GLU A 43 -18.37 4.81 5.69
N GLN A 44 -18.21 6.11 5.43
CA GLN A 44 -17.04 6.91 5.85
C GLN A 44 -16.78 6.83 7.37
N MET A 45 -17.82 6.63 8.15
CA MET A 45 -17.72 6.46 9.60
C MET A 45 -16.82 5.29 10.00
N LEU A 46 -16.77 4.21 9.21
CA LEU A 46 -15.94 3.03 9.50
C LEU A 46 -14.46 3.38 9.49
N ILE A 47 -14.00 4.09 8.46
CA ILE A 47 -12.59 4.50 8.37
C ILE A 47 -12.24 5.53 9.45
N THR A 48 -13.14 6.49 9.74
CA THR A 48 -12.96 7.47 10.81
C THR A 48 -12.83 6.78 12.17
N ASN A 49 -13.67 5.79 12.45
CA ASN A 49 -13.61 5.00 13.69
C ASN A 49 -12.35 4.14 13.77
N ALA A 50 -11.90 3.56 12.65
CA ALA A 50 -10.68 2.77 12.61
C ALA A 50 -9.45 3.64 12.92
N ILE A 51 -9.35 4.83 12.33
CA ILE A 51 -8.30 5.81 12.60
C ILE A 51 -8.33 6.27 14.09
N ALA A 52 -9.51 6.60 14.61
CA ALA A 52 -9.67 7.04 16.00
C ALA A 52 -9.28 5.93 17.02
N LYS A 53 -9.54 4.67 16.71
CA LYS A 53 -9.15 3.53 17.55
C LYS A 53 -7.64 3.29 17.53
N MET A 54 -7.01 3.47 16.38
CA MET A 54 -5.56 3.28 16.21
C MET A 54 -4.73 4.19 17.14
N GLY A 55 -5.21 5.42 17.42
CA GLY A 55 -4.54 6.37 18.32
C GLY A 55 -4.62 6.00 19.81
N LYS A 56 -5.49 5.09 20.21
CA LYS A 56 -5.79 4.80 21.62
C LYS A 56 -5.05 3.58 22.17
N ARG A 57 -4.67 2.60 21.37
CA ARG A 57 -3.89 1.41 21.76
C ARG A 57 -3.31 0.72 20.52
N HIS A 58 -2.06 0.28 20.57
CA HIS A 58 -1.60 -0.83 19.75
C HIS A 58 -2.28 -2.11 20.28
N GLU A 59 -3.52 -2.37 19.84
CA GLU A 59 -4.32 -3.50 20.37
C GLU A 59 -3.66 -4.86 20.12
N CYS A 60 -2.82 -4.98 19.11
CA CYS A 60 -2.11 -6.23 18.80
C CYS A 60 -0.99 -6.54 19.79
N CYS A 61 -0.32 -5.54 20.34
CA CYS A 61 0.73 -5.73 21.33
C CYS A 61 0.18 -5.64 22.77
N GLY A 62 -0.85 -4.83 23.03
CA GLY A 62 -1.32 -4.50 24.35
C GLY A 62 -2.00 -5.63 25.15
N HIS A 63 -2.50 -6.69 24.48
CA HIS A 63 -3.10 -7.83 25.18
C HIS A 63 -2.12 -8.97 25.50
N TRP A 64 -0.95 -8.98 24.88
CA TRP A 64 -0.08 -10.17 24.89
C TRP A 64 1.36 -9.89 25.27
N TRP A 65 1.80 -8.64 25.29
CA TRP A 65 3.19 -8.33 25.56
C TRP A 65 3.34 -7.17 26.55
N PRO A 66 3.72 -7.46 27.79
CA PRO A 66 3.94 -6.43 28.80
C PRO A 66 5.06 -5.43 28.46
N PHE A 67 5.84 -5.72 27.41
CA PHE A 67 6.94 -4.86 26.95
C PHE A 67 6.52 -3.79 25.92
N CYS A 68 5.38 -3.96 25.24
CA CYS A 68 4.85 -2.95 24.32
C CYS A 68 3.94 -1.91 25.02
N GLU A 69 3.45 -2.23 26.23
CA GLU A 69 2.60 -1.32 27.01
C GLU A 69 3.29 -0.04 27.48
N SER A 70 4.62 0.03 27.39
CA SER A 70 5.37 1.14 27.97
C SER A 70 5.66 2.29 27.00
N SER A 71 5.37 2.20 25.71
CA SER A 71 5.42 3.35 24.83
C SER A 71 4.09 4.11 24.90
N SER A 72 3.86 4.82 26.02
CA SER A 72 2.85 5.89 26.12
C SER A 72 3.11 7.04 25.11
N ARG A 73 4.18 6.94 24.33
CA ARG A 73 4.49 7.81 23.20
C ARG A 73 3.83 7.24 21.95
N THR A 74 2.65 7.74 21.63
CA THR A 74 2.10 7.63 20.29
C THR A 74 3.06 8.38 19.35
N SER A 75 3.93 7.65 18.65
CA SER A 75 4.74 8.28 17.61
C SER A 75 3.81 8.95 16.61
N SER A 76 3.97 10.25 16.43
CA SER A 76 3.21 11.03 15.46
C SER A 76 3.80 10.90 14.04
N ILE A 77 4.63 9.89 13.79
CA ILE A 77 5.35 9.73 12.53
C ILE A 77 4.99 8.40 11.88
N PHE A 78 4.54 8.46 10.61
CA PHE A 78 4.60 7.34 9.68
C PHE A 78 5.88 7.46 8.86
N HIS A 79 6.71 6.43 8.89
CA HIS A 79 7.96 6.38 8.14
C HIS A 79 7.72 6.02 6.68
N LEU A 80 6.67 5.24 6.40
CA LEU A 80 6.27 4.85 5.06
C LEU A 80 4.75 4.84 4.95
N GLY A 81 4.23 5.46 3.91
CA GLY A 81 2.90 5.26 3.39
C GLY A 81 2.99 4.62 2.01
N ALA A 82 2.10 3.73 1.65
CA ALA A 82 1.97 3.21 0.31
C ALA A 82 0.51 3.25 -0.11
N ILE A 83 0.24 3.77 -1.29
CA ILE A 83 -1.07 3.76 -1.93
C ILE A 83 -0.99 2.82 -3.12
N SER A 84 -1.88 1.83 -3.15
CA SER A 84 -1.86 0.80 -4.19
C SER A 84 -2.22 1.35 -5.56
N HIS A 85 -3.22 2.21 -5.62
CA HIS A 85 -3.69 2.84 -6.87
C HIS A 85 -4.55 4.08 -6.59
N PHE A 86 -4.97 4.76 -7.65
CA PHE A 86 -5.68 6.05 -7.57
C PHE A 86 -7.20 5.85 -7.58
N ASP A 87 -7.73 5.02 -6.66
CA ASP A 87 -9.16 4.86 -6.45
C ASP A 87 -9.58 5.41 -5.09
N GLN A 88 -10.79 5.96 -5.02
CA GLN A 88 -11.25 6.69 -3.85
C GLN A 88 -11.29 5.82 -2.60
N ASP A 89 -11.69 4.57 -2.72
CA ASP A 89 -11.79 3.61 -1.62
C ASP A 89 -10.43 3.08 -1.11
N HIS A 90 -9.33 3.58 -1.67
CA HIS A 90 -7.96 3.33 -1.19
C HIS A 90 -7.32 4.58 -0.58
N VAL A 91 -7.91 5.77 -0.77
CA VAL A 91 -7.30 7.05 -0.44
C VAL A 91 -8.15 7.91 0.50
N ASN A 92 -9.48 7.73 0.52
CA ASN A 92 -10.41 8.68 1.15
C ASN A 92 -10.28 8.83 2.67
N GLY A 93 -9.51 7.96 3.34
CA GLY A 93 -9.19 8.06 4.76
C GLY A 93 -7.84 8.70 5.06
N VAL A 94 -6.96 8.86 4.05
CA VAL A 94 -5.56 9.28 4.28
C VAL A 94 -5.47 10.66 4.91
N SER A 95 -6.29 11.61 4.48
CA SER A 95 -6.30 12.96 5.07
C SER A 95 -6.62 12.92 6.57
N GLY A 96 -7.62 12.14 6.98
CA GLY A 96 -7.94 11.94 8.40
C GLY A 96 -6.83 11.18 9.16
N LEU A 97 -6.16 10.21 8.51
CA LEU A 97 -5.04 9.49 9.10
C LEU A 97 -3.85 10.41 9.35
N MET A 98 -3.60 11.37 8.47
CA MET A 98 -2.47 12.29 8.57
C MET A 98 -2.74 13.49 9.48
N GLU A 99 -3.95 13.66 9.99
CA GLU A 99 -4.25 14.74 10.93
C GLU A 99 -3.39 14.62 12.19
N GLY A 100 -2.53 15.61 12.43
CA GLY A 100 -1.55 15.59 13.55
C GLY A 100 -0.40 14.57 13.39
N GLN A 101 -0.27 13.92 12.26
CA GLN A 101 0.82 12.98 11.94
C GLN A 101 1.81 13.59 10.95
N LYS A 102 3.01 13.00 10.86
CA LYS A 102 4.02 13.28 9.83
C LYS A 102 4.22 12.05 8.97
N LEU A 103 4.46 12.25 7.68
CA LEU A 103 4.74 11.18 6.73
C LEU A 103 6.13 11.40 6.12
N LYS A 104 7.09 10.51 6.38
CA LYS A 104 8.44 10.65 5.82
C LYS A 104 8.49 10.28 4.35
N ILE A 105 7.90 9.15 3.96
CA ILE A 105 7.95 8.63 2.59
C ILE A 105 6.55 8.18 2.19
N LEU A 106 6.10 8.63 1.03
CA LEU A 106 4.91 8.10 0.36
C LEU A 106 5.31 7.39 -0.92
N LEU A 107 4.95 6.12 -1.06
CA LEU A 107 5.06 5.34 -2.29
C LEU A 107 3.74 5.40 -3.06
N LEU A 108 3.84 5.69 -4.34
CA LEU A 108 2.72 5.69 -5.29
C LEU A 108 3.10 4.87 -6.52
N PRO A 109 2.15 4.19 -7.19
CA PRO A 109 2.44 3.62 -8.49
C PRO A 109 2.71 4.73 -9.50
N TYR A 110 3.70 4.55 -10.37
CA TYR A 110 3.85 5.44 -11.51
C TYR A 110 2.66 5.26 -12.46
N ALA A 111 1.94 6.33 -12.68
CA ALA A 111 0.86 6.43 -13.64
C ALA A 111 0.90 7.81 -14.30
N THR A 112 0.67 7.89 -15.61
CA THR A 112 0.64 9.16 -16.32
C THR A 112 -0.51 10.05 -15.80
N LEU A 113 -0.41 11.37 -15.99
CA LEU A 113 -1.46 12.31 -15.62
C LEU A 113 -2.81 11.92 -16.23
N ALA A 114 -2.81 11.53 -17.52
CA ALA A 114 -4.02 11.11 -18.21
C ALA A 114 -4.64 9.84 -17.59
N GLN A 115 -3.82 8.85 -17.18
CA GLN A 115 -4.29 7.64 -16.50
C GLN A 115 -4.94 7.97 -15.15
N ARG A 116 -4.29 8.82 -14.35
CA ARG A 116 -4.82 9.23 -13.04
C ARG A 116 -6.15 9.99 -13.17
N LEU A 117 -6.23 10.95 -14.10
CA LEU A 117 -7.46 11.71 -14.34
C LEU A 117 -8.57 10.84 -14.95
N TYR A 118 -8.22 9.90 -15.84
CA TYR A 118 -9.20 8.93 -16.33
C TYR A 118 -9.85 8.17 -15.17
N ASN A 119 -9.04 7.63 -14.26
CA ASN A 119 -9.55 6.92 -13.08
C ASN A 119 -10.40 7.84 -12.19
N ALA A 120 -9.97 9.07 -11.95
CA ALA A 120 -10.72 10.01 -11.14
C ALA A 120 -12.12 10.30 -11.73
N PHE A 121 -12.20 10.57 -13.03
CA PHE A 121 -13.47 10.91 -13.68
C PHE A 121 -14.43 9.72 -13.82
N THR A 122 -13.92 8.48 -13.82
CA THR A 122 -14.79 7.29 -13.83
C THR A 122 -15.47 7.02 -12.49
N GLN A 123 -15.01 7.63 -11.40
CA GLN A 123 -15.52 7.38 -10.05
C GLN A 123 -16.66 8.33 -9.63
N SER A 124 -17.19 9.13 -10.56
CA SER A 124 -18.32 10.03 -10.31
C SER A 124 -18.10 11.01 -9.13
N VAL A 125 -16.86 11.43 -8.91
CA VAL A 125 -16.48 12.40 -7.89
C VAL A 125 -16.65 13.85 -8.38
N GLN A 126 -16.83 14.77 -7.45
CA GLN A 126 -16.85 16.19 -7.79
C GLN A 126 -15.48 16.65 -8.27
N ILE A 127 -15.46 17.49 -9.30
CA ILE A 127 -14.24 17.91 -10.00
C ILE A 127 -13.28 18.72 -9.12
N ASP A 128 -13.81 19.45 -8.17
CA ASP A 128 -13.09 20.28 -7.20
C ASP A 128 -12.71 19.52 -5.92
N SER A 129 -13.03 18.22 -5.86
CA SER A 129 -12.71 17.39 -4.70
C SER A 129 -11.21 17.24 -4.47
N ASP A 130 -10.83 17.06 -3.21
CA ASP A 130 -9.45 16.72 -2.81
C ASP A 130 -8.93 15.51 -3.57
N PHE A 131 -9.78 14.54 -3.88
CA PHE A 131 -9.40 13.34 -4.61
C PHE A 131 -8.98 13.65 -6.06
N VAL A 132 -9.71 14.51 -6.78
CA VAL A 132 -9.34 14.93 -8.14
C VAL A 132 -8.04 15.75 -8.11
N GLN A 133 -7.87 16.64 -7.13
CA GLN A 133 -6.63 17.38 -6.93
C GLN A 133 -5.44 16.45 -6.65
N PHE A 134 -5.63 15.42 -5.81
CA PHE A 134 -4.63 14.38 -5.58
C PHE A 134 -4.28 13.66 -6.90
N CYS A 135 -5.26 13.24 -7.69
CA CYS A 135 -5.02 12.59 -8.98
C CYS A 135 -4.28 13.50 -9.97
N ALA A 136 -4.59 14.79 -9.98
CA ALA A 136 -3.93 15.77 -10.86
C ALA A 136 -2.45 15.96 -10.48
N ASN A 137 -2.15 16.18 -9.20
CA ASN A 137 -0.78 16.37 -8.72
C ASN A 137 -0.54 15.68 -7.36
N PRO A 138 -0.34 14.35 -7.36
CA PRO A 138 -0.21 13.58 -6.13
C PRO A 138 0.93 14.03 -5.23
N ALA A 139 2.07 14.39 -5.82
CA ALA A 139 3.25 14.80 -5.07
C ALA A 139 3.04 16.14 -4.34
N ARG A 140 2.43 17.11 -5.02
CA ARG A 140 2.09 18.40 -4.43
C ARG A 140 1.04 18.21 -3.34
N PHE A 141 -0.05 17.51 -3.66
CA PHE A 141 -1.15 17.28 -2.73
C PHE A 141 -0.68 16.58 -1.45
N ALA A 142 0.08 15.49 -1.58
CA ALA A 142 0.59 14.73 -0.44
C ALA A 142 1.51 15.57 0.45
N ARG A 143 2.35 16.43 -0.14
CA ARG A 143 3.20 17.33 0.63
C ARG A 143 2.41 18.40 1.36
N GLU A 144 1.48 19.07 0.67
CA GLU A 144 0.74 20.21 1.21
C GLU A 144 -0.36 19.78 2.19
N ARG A 145 -1.02 18.64 1.96
CA ARG A 145 -2.17 18.16 2.75
C ARG A 145 -1.81 17.08 3.76
N TRP A 146 -0.85 16.19 3.42
CA TRP A 146 -0.48 15.06 4.27
C TRP A 146 0.89 15.21 4.94
N GLY A 147 1.59 16.31 4.66
CA GLY A 147 2.91 16.57 5.24
C GLY A 147 3.97 15.56 4.82
N ALA A 148 3.84 14.95 3.64
CA ALA A 148 4.81 13.99 3.13
C ALA A 148 6.14 14.67 2.80
N GLU A 149 7.23 14.24 3.45
CA GLU A 149 8.57 14.79 3.22
C GLU A 149 9.11 14.36 1.85
N ARG A 150 8.84 13.10 1.46
CA ARG A 150 9.26 12.53 0.16
C ARG A 150 8.10 11.77 -0.47
N VAL A 151 7.90 11.99 -1.78
CA VAL A 151 6.93 11.24 -2.59
C VAL A 151 7.69 10.53 -3.70
N LEU A 152 7.61 9.20 -3.74
CA LEU A 152 8.31 8.36 -4.69
C LEU A 152 7.30 7.58 -5.54
N PHE A 153 7.48 7.67 -6.85
CA PHE A 153 6.68 6.92 -7.81
C PHE A 153 7.42 5.65 -8.21
N VAL A 154 6.81 4.50 -7.95
CA VAL A 154 7.39 3.20 -8.28
C VAL A 154 7.21 2.92 -9.76
N GLU A 155 8.33 2.79 -10.47
CA GLU A 155 8.34 2.46 -11.89
C GLU A 155 7.80 1.04 -12.14
N GLY A 156 7.08 0.85 -13.24
CA GLY A 156 6.68 -0.49 -13.67
C GLY A 156 7.86 -1.26 -14.24
N GLY A 157 7.86 -2.56 -14.00
CA GLY A 157 8.92 -3.44 -14.47
C GLY A 157 9.05 -4.70 -13.62
N SER A 158 10.11 -5.48 -13.85
CA SER A 158 10.32 -6.70 -13.09
C SER A 158 10.71 -6.42 -11.63
N PRO A 159 10.07 -7.07 -10.65
CA PRO A 159 10.44 -6.91 -9.24
C PRO A 159 11.81 -7.50 -8.88
N ALA A 160 12.44 -8.26 -9.78
CA ALA A 160 13.79 -8.76 -9.57
C ALA A 160 14.87 -7.67 -9.64
N GLY A 161 14.56 -6.55 -10.32
CA GLY A 161 15.53 -5.48 -10.56
C GLY A 161 16.74 -5.92 -11.39
N ASP A 162 17.63 -4.99 -11.69
CA ASP A 162 18.97 -5.34 -12.17
C ASP A 162 19.87 -5.59 -10.94
N PRO A 163 20.41 -6.81 -10.76
CA PRO A 163 21.27 -7.14 -9.62
C PRO A 163 22.52 -6.26 -9.52
N ASN A 164 22.91 -5.58 -10.59
CA ASN A 164 24.07 -4.68 -10.61
C ASN A 164 23.72 -3.26 -10.12
N GLU A 165 22.49 -2.78 -10.29
CA GLU A 165 22.05 -1.48 -9.78
C GLU A 165 21.89 -1.47 -8.24
N ALA A 166 21.50 -2.61 -7.65
CA ALA A 166 21.25 -2.70 -6.20
C ALA A 166 22.52 -2.69 -5.32
N ARG A 167 23.71 -2.91 -5.88
CA ARG A 167 24.97 -3.05 -5.13
C ARG A 167 25.78 -1.76 -4.95
N GLN A 168 25.49 -0.70 -5.67
CA GLN A 168 26.35 0.49 -5.70
C GLN A 168 26.06 1.56 -4.63
N ASP A 169 24.96 1.49 -3.89
CA ASP A 169 24.52 2.61 -3.03
C ASP A 169 24.63 2.39 -1.51
N ASN A 170 25.32 1.35 -1.03
CA ASN A 170 25.41 1.05 0.41
C ASN A 170 26.56 1.74 1.17
N GLN A 171 27.25 2.69 0.57
CA GLN A 171 28.33 3.41 1.27
C GLN A 171 27.94 4.87 1.53
N ASN A 172 27.92 5.21 2.81
CA ASN A 172 27.84 6.53 3.43
C ASN A 172 26.44 7.12 3.72
N ARG A 173 25.96 6.79 4.92
CA ARG A 173 25.46 7.77 5.91
C ARG A 173 25.31 7.06 7.25
N GLU A 174 26.13 7.44 8.22
CA GLU A 174 25.93 7.16 9.63
C GLU A 174 24.83 8.09 10.15
N ASP A 175 23.61 7.60 10.24
CA ASP A 175 22.56 8.22 11.02
C ASP A 175 22.13 7.25 12.12
N GLN A 176 22.22 7.73 13.35
CA GLN A 176 22.03 6.97 14.60
C GLN A 176 20.57 6.64 14.94
N ASP A 177 19.62 6.93 14.03
CA ASP A 177 18.19 6.76 14.32
C ASP A 177 17.53 5.68 13.46
N SER A 178 16.39 5.17 13.96
CA SER A 178 15.50 4.27 13.23
C SER A 178 15.06 4.93 11.93
N SER A 179 15.52 4.42 10.79
CA SER A 179 15.31 5.06 9.49
C SER A 179 14.99 4.04 8.39
N ILE A 180 14.29 4.48 7.36
CA ILE A 180 14.13 3.73 6.12
C ILE A 180 15.19 4.19 5.13
N GLN A 181 16.08 3.29 4.74
CA GLN A 181 17.07 3.52 3.70
C GLN A 181 16.42 3.37 2.33
N ILE A 182 16.61 4.36 1.48
CA ILE A 182 16.04 4.40 0.13
C ILE A 182 17.20 4.36 -0.86
N PRO A 183 17.14 3.47 -1.87
CA PRO A 183 18.07 3.55 -2.98
C PRO A 183 17.93 4.88 -3.70
N ARG A 184 18.96 5.28 -4.45
CA ARG A 184 18.97 6.54 -5.18
C ARG A 184 17.84 6.57 -6.21
N ALA A 185 16.84 7.42 -5.98
CA ALA A 185 15.76 7.64 -6.92
C ALA A 185 16.32 8.37 -8.17
N LYS A 186 15.92 7.93 -9.36
CA LYS A 186 16.23 8.65 -10.60
C LYS A 186 15.56 10.02 -10.58
N LEU A 187 16.25 11.04 -11.05
CA LEU A 187 15.68 12.37 -11.23
C LEU A 187 14.55 12.32 -12.27
N LEU A 188 13.48 12.86 -11.89
CA LEU A 188 12.14 13.14 -12.44
C LEU A 188 11.94 13.07 -13.95
N ASP A 189 10.85 12.36 -14.28
CA ASP A 189 10.08 12.57 -15.51
C ASP A 189 9.48 14.00 -15.52
N PRO A 190 9.58 14.74 -16.62
CA PRO A 190 8.95 16.06 -16.79
C PRO A 190 7.46 16.10 -16.47
N GLU A 191 6.73 14.97 -16.57
CA GLU A 191 5.31 14.89 -16.19
C GLU A 191 5.06 15.02 -14.69
N LEU A 192 6.08 14.85 -13.85
CA LEU A 192 5.94 14.90 -12.40
C LEU A 192 6.49 16.20 -11.78
N SER A 193 7.15 17.04 -12.55
CA SER A 193 7.78 18.26 -12.03
C SER A 193 7.27 19.52 -12.67
N SER A 194 6.66 20.39 -11.89
CA SER A 194 6.69 21.83 -12.17
C SER A 194 7.85 22.56 -11.47
N ASP A 195 8.49 21.90 -10.47
CA ASP A 195 9.62 22.46 -9.73
C ASP A 195 10.60 21.34 -9.38
N ALA A 196 11.88 21.57 -9.64
CA ALA A 196 12.98 20.64 -9.37
C ALA A 196 13.23 20.51 -7.84
N ALA A 197 12.35 19.78 -7.15
CA ALA A 197 12.51 19.50 -5.72
C ALA A 197 13.13 18.10 -5.53
N PRO A 198 14.22 17.97 -4.76
CA PRO A 198 14.90 16.67 -4.52
C PRO A 198 14.07 15.66 -3.74
N GLU A 199 12.91 16.07 -3.24
CA GLU A 199 11.99 15.22 -2.47
C GLU A 199 11.05 14.37 -3.35
N ARG A 200 11.13 14.51 -4.67
CA ARG A 200 10.32 13.76 -5.64
C ARG A 200 11.25 12.88 -6.46
N GLY A 201 10.84 11.66 -6.72
CA GLY A 201 11.65 10.78 -7.54
C GLY A 201 10.89 9.58 -8.05
N ILE A 202 11.45 8.98 -9.08
CA ILE A 202 11.05 7.67 -9.57
C ILE A 202 11.94 6.64 -8.90
N LEU A 203 11.30 5.70 -8.22
CA LEU A 203 11.96 4.54 -7.65
C LEU A 203 11.99 3.45 -8.73
N PRO A 204 13.18 3.00 -9.15
CA PRO A 204 13.29 1.97 -10.17
C PRO A 204 12.59 0.68 -9.78
N ALA A 205 12.11 -0.08 -10.77
CA ALA A 205 11.60 -1.43 -10.54
C ALA A 205 12.67 -2.29 -9.86
N GLY A 206 12.23 -3.16 -8.92
CA GLY A 206 13.13 -4.01 -8.16
C GLY A 206 13.88 -3.34 -7.00
N SER A 207 13.60 -2.05 -6.74
CA SER A 207 14.18 -1.34 -5.60
C SER A 207 13.83 -2.01 -4.27
N VAL A 208 14.77 -1.93 -3.31
CA VAL A 208 14.60 -2.44 -1.95
C VAL A 208 14.76 -1.30 -0.96
N LEU A 209 13.78 -1.12 -0.08
CA LEU A 209 13.84 -0.15 1.00
C LEU A 209 14.13 -0.90 2.30
N GLY A 210 15.29 -0.64 2.90
CA GLY A 210 15.72 -1.27 4.14
C GLY A 210 15.29 -0.47 5.36
N VAL A 211 14.65 -1.09 6.33
CA VAL A 211 14.40 -0.50 7.66
C VAL A 211 15.61 -0.79 8.53
N LYS A 212 16.36 0.27 8.87
CA LYS A 212 17.55 0.17 9.71
C LYS A 212 17.19 0.53 11.16
N MET A 213 17.57 -0.35 12.09
CA MET A 213 17.47 -0.13 13.52
C MET A 213 18.76 -0.62 14.19
N HIS A 214 19.34 0.20 15.08
CA HIS A 214 20.62 -0.12 15.75
C HIS A 214 21.73 -0.55 14.77
N GLY A 215 21.84 0.15 13.65
CA GLY A 215 22.87 -0.13 12.64
C GLY A 215 22.61 -1.36 11.75
N LYS A 216 21.53 -2.11 11.97
CA LYS A 216 21.21 -3.34 11.19
C LYS A 216 19.90 -3.17 10.43
N ILE A 217 19.83 -3.73 9.22
CA ILE A 217 18.58 -3.86 8.49
C ILE A 217 17.77 -4.98 9.14
N VAL A 218 16.60 -4.63 9.71
CA VAL A 218 15.70 -5.56 10.39
C VAL A 218 14.50 -5.94 9.53
N TRP A 219 14.14 -5.10 8.56
CA TRP A 219 13.02 -5.31 7.66
C TRP A 219 13.32 -4.74 6.28
N GLU A 220 12.77 -5.37 5.24
CA GLU A 220 12.84 -4.86 3.87
C GLU A 220 11.44 -4.69 3.29
N PHE A 221 11.24 -3.62 2.53
CA PHE A 221 10.11 -3.45 1.63
C PHE A 221 10.58 -3.54 0.19
N ARG A 222 9.81 -4.24 -0.65
CA ARG A 222 10.04 -4.38 -2.09
C ARG A 222 8.77 -3.99 -2.82
N PRO A 223 8.66 -2.74 -3.27
CA PRO A 223 7.54 -2.29 -4.06
C PRO A 223 7.63 -2.87 -5.48
N TYR A 224 6.47 -3.26 -6.02
CA TYR A 224 6.32 -3.72 -7.39
C TYR A 224 5.07 -3.09 -8.00
N ASN A 225 5.24 -2.34 -9.08
CA ASN A 225 4.15 -1.72 -9.82
C ASN A 225 3.82 -2.57 -11.06
N ASP A 226 2.65 -3.23 -11.03
CA ASP A 226 2.17 -4.03 -12.15
C ASP A 226 1.63 -3.11 -13.25
N GLN A 227 2.43 -2.90 -14.30
CA GLN A 227 2.08 -2.13 -15.48
C GLN A 227 1.74 -2.99 -16.69
N HIS A 228 1.67 -4.32 -16.58
CA HIS A 228 1.40 -5.20 -17.74
C HIS A 228 0.06 -4.90 -18.42
N LEU A 229 -0.81 -4.18 -17.74
CA LEU A 229 -2.12 -3.79 -18.26
C LEU A 229 -2.30 -2.28 -18.35
N ALA A 230 -1.25 -1.48 -18.31
CA ALA A 230 -1.42 -0.07 -18.62
C ALA A 230 -2.12 0.05 -19.97
N SER A 231 -3.46 0.15 -19.94
CA SER A 231 -4.24 0.22 -21.17
C SER A 231 -3.78 1.44 -21.94
N LYS A 232 -3.64 1.28 -23.24
CA LYS A 232 -3.44 2.42 -24.11
C LYS A 232 -4.70 3.28 -24.00
N LEU A 233 -4.60 4.39 -23.28
CA LEU A 233 -5.66 5.38 -23.27
C LEU A 233 -5.93 5.86 -24.71
N ASN A 234 -7.15 6.30 -24.94
CA ASN A 234 -7.50 6.95 -26.18
C ASN A 234 -6.53 8.13 -26.44
N ALA A 235 -5.91 8.14 -27.62
CA ALA A 235 -4.91 9.15 -27.95
C ALA A 235 -5.46 10.58 -27.87
N ASN A 236 -6.70 10.81 -28.32
CA ASN A 236 -7.32 12.14 -28.27
C ASN A 236 -7.49 12.65 -26.82
N PHE A 237 -7.82 11.74 -25.89
CA PHE A 237 -7.89 12.08 -24.48
C PHE A 237 -6.49 12.41 -23.94
N ALA A 238 -5.51 11.55 -24.19
CA ALA A 238 -4.13 11.77 -23.72
C ALA A 238 -3.55 13.09 -24.24
N ASP A 239 -3.73 13.40 -25.53
CA ASP A 239 -3.28 14.63 -26.16
C ASP A 239 -4.02 15.86 -25.61
N GLY A 240 -5.32 15.72 -25.33
CA GLY A 240 -6.13 16.78 -24.70
C GLY A 240 -5.63 17.10 -23.30
N ILE A 241 -5.33 16.09 -22.49
CA ILE A 241 -4.75 16.24 -21.15
C ILE A 241 -3.34 16.86 -21.22
N ALA A 242 -2.52 16.43 -22.19
CA ALA A 242 -1.18 16.98 -22.39
C ALA A 242 -1.20 18.50 -22.67
N LYS A 243 -2.18 19.00 -23.43
CA LYS A 243 -2.34 20.43 -23.71
C LYS A 243 -2.70 21.27 -22.46
N LEU A 244 -3.36 20.66 -21.50
CA LEU A 244 -3.76 21.30 -20.22
C LEU A 244 -2.77 21.05 -19.08
N ARG A 245 -1.70 20.31 -19.34
CA ARG A 245 -0.81 19.71 -18.35
C ARG A 245 -0.35 20.69 -17.25
N ASP A 246 0.23 21.83 -17.63
CA ASP A 246 0.82 22.75 -16.65
C ASP A 246 -0.24 23.40 -15.74
N ALA A 247 -1.43 23.67 -16.27
CA ALA A 247 -2.54 24.17 -15.50
C ALA A 247 -3.13 23.07 -14.58
N LEU A 248 -3.24 21.85 -15.08
CA LEU A 248 -3.68 20.69 -14.29
C LEU A 248 -2.73 20.39 -13.12
N LEU A 249 -1.42 20.47 -13.34
CA LEU A 249 -0.43 20.28 -12.26
C LEU A 249 -0.50 21.38 -11.18
N ARG A 250 -1.01 22.56 -11.52
CA ARG A 250 -1.34 23.61 -10.55
C ARG A 250 -2.72 23.45 -9.91
N CYS A 251 -3.48 22.41 -10.30
CA CYS A 251 -4.88 22.18 -9.90
C CYS A 251 -5.78 23.37 -10.27
N ASP A 252 -5.57 23.99 -11.43
CA ASP A 252 -6.40 25.07 -11.94
C ASP A 252 -7.84 24.57 -12.22
N ALA A 253 -8.83 25.22 -11.64
CA ALA A 253 -10.23 24.79 -11.74
C ALA A 253 -10.76 24.81 -13.19
N GLY A 254 -10.33 25.76 -14.02
CA GLY A 254 -10.70 25.83 -15.43
C GLY A 254 -10.10 24.68 -16.23
N ALA A 255 -8.84 24.33 -15.95
CA ALA A 255 -8.17 23.20 -16.58
C ALA A 255 -8.78 21.86 -16.17
N LEU A 256 -9.12 21.67 -14.89
CA LEU A 256 -9.81 20.48 -14.41
C LEU A 256 -11.17 20.30 -15.10
N LYS A 257 -11.95 21.38 -15.19
CA LYS A 257 -13.23 21.37 -15.92
C LYS A 257 -13.05 21.10 -17.42
N GLY A 258 -12.01 21.64 -18.03
CA GLY A 258 -11.64 21.34 -19.42
C GLY A 258 -11.27 19.88 -19.63
N ALA A 259 -10.50 19.30 -18.72
CA ALA A 259 -10.13 17.88 -18.75
C ALA A 259 -11.36 16.96 -18.60
N GLU A 260 -12.30 17.28 -17.71
CA GLU A 260 -13.57 16.56 -17.59
C GLU A 260 -14.42 16.64 -18.87
N GLN A 261 -14.48 17.81 -19.51
CA GLN A 261 -15.18 17.96 -20.78
C GLN A 261 -14.56 17.08 -21.88
N ILE A 262 -13.23 17.03 -21.97
CA ILE A 262 -12.52 16.15 -22.90
C ILE A 262 -12.83 14.68 -22.58
N PHE A 263 -12.83 14.30 -21.30
CA PHE A 263 -13.19 12.95 -20.87
C PHE A 263 -14.61 12.59 -21.29
N ASN A 264 -15.59 13.43 -21.00
CA ASN A 264 -17.00 13.22 -21.34
C ASN A 264 -17.23 13.16 -22.87
N ALA A 265 -16.53 13.97 -23.64
CA ALA A 265 -16.59 13.94 -25.10
C ALA A 265 -15.96 12.68 -25.70
N THR A 266 -14.92 12.12 -25.06
CA THR A 266 -14.18 10.95 -25.55
C THR A 266 -14.86 9.64 -25.15
N PHE A 267 -15.30 9.50 -23.92
CA PHE A 267 -15.76 8.23 -23.33
C PHE A 267 -17.25 8.23 -23.00
N GLY A 268 -17.85 9.40 -22.76
CA GLY A 268 -19.24 9.54 -22.36
C GLY A 268 -19.55 8.78 -21.07
N LYS A 269 -20.82 8.34 -20.93
CA LYS A 269 -21.27 7.57 -19.75
C LYS A 269 -20.87 6.10 -19.77
N THR A 270 -20.17 5.63 -20.82
CA THR A 270 -19.76 4.24 -20.97
C THR A 270 -18.37 3.95 -20.41
N ALA A 271 -17.69 4.97 -19.93
CA ALA A 271 -16.40 4.81 -19.26
C ALA A 271 -16.53 3.86 -18.07
N GLN A 272 -15.59 2.90 -17.98
CA GLN A 272 -15.51 1.96 -16.88
C GLN A 272 -14.24 2.19 -16.10
N PRO A 273 -14.23 2.10 -14.77
CA PRO A 273 -13.01 2.14 -13.98
C PRO A 273 -12.02 1.08 -14.45
N ARG A 274 -10.75 1.46 -14.55
CA ARG A 274 -9.67 0.57 -15.01
C ARG A 274 -8.60 0.52 -13.93
N ASN A 275 -8.68 -0.49 -13.05
CA ASN A 275 -7.68 -0.75 -12.01
C ASN A 275 -6.52 -1.54 -12.63
N GLU A 276 -5.89 -0.99 -13.67
CA GLU A 276 -4.86 -1.70 -14.44
C GLU A 276 -3.45 -1.44 -13.89
N ILE A 277 -3.33 -0.53 -12.94
CA ILE A 277 -2.07 -0.17 -12.28
C ILE A 277 -2.28 -0.36 -10.78
N SER A 278 -1.53 -1.26 -10.17
CA SER A 278 -1.56 -1.44 -8.73
C SER A 278 -0.15 -1.63 -8.19
N LEU A 279 0.17 -0.91 -7.13
CA LEU A 279 1.41 -1.06 -6.40
C LEU A 279 1.29 -2.20 -5.40
N PHE A 280 1.97 -3.29 -5.69
CA PHE A 280 2.20 -4.36 -4.73
C PHE A 280 3.33 -3.96 -3.79
N LEU A 281 3.23 -4.37 -2.54
CA LEU A 281 4.29 -4.13 -1.57
C LEU A 281 4.58 -5.41 -0.79
N HIS A 282 5.74 -5.99 -1.06
CA HIS A 282 6.23 -7.11 -0.26
C HIS A 282 7.06 -6.57 0.90
N GLY A 283 6.74 -6.99 2.11
CA GLY A 283 7.49 -6.68 3.33
C GLY A 283 7.99 -7.97 3.99
N MET A 284 9.24 -7.98 4.46
CA MET A 284 9.78 -9.17 5.14
C MET A 284 10.81 -8.82 6.21
N HIS A 285 10.81 -9.59 7.28
CA HIS A 285 11.81 -9.49 8.33
C HIS A 285 13.14 -10.14 7.90
N LYS A 286 14.27 -9.55 8.26
CA LYS A 286 15.62 -10.00 7.85
C LYS A 286 16.35 -10.86 8.88
N SER A 287 15.76 -11.07 10.05
CA SER A 287 16.43 -11.88 11.09
C SER A 287 16.43 -13.36 10.74
N SER A 288 17.54 -14.02 11.04
CA SER A 288 17.67 -15.48 11.03
C SER A 288 17.35 -16.13 12.39
N GLN A 289 16.94 -15.34 13.39
CA GLN A 289 16.63 -15.86 14.73
C GLN A 289 15.27 -16.56 14.76
N VAL A 290 15.13 -17.53 15.64
CA VAL A 290 13.84 -18.22 15.88
C VAL A 290 12.85 -17.23 16.47
N MET A 291 11.74 -17.07 15.79
CA MET A 291 10.70 -16.11 16.11
C MET A 291 9.41 -16.82 16.48
N LYS A 292 8.60 -16.19 17.33
CA LYS A 292 7.25 -16.65 17.62
C LYS A 292 6.26 -15.76 16.89
N THR A 293 5.42 -16.35 16.05
CA THR A 293 4.38 -15.66 15.30
C THR A 293 3.02 -15.92 15.93
N TYR A 294 2.21 -14.87 16.03
CA TYR A 294 0.84 -14.92 16.54
C TYR A 294 -0.09 -14.25 15.53
N ALA A 295 -1.26 -14.81 15.32
CA ALA A 295 -2.29 -14.20 14.51
C ALA A 295 -3.61 -14.18 15.27
N SER A 296 -4.44 -13.15 15.04
CA SER A 296 -5.79 -13.02 15.57
C SER A 296 -6.76 -12.52 14.51
N VAL A 297 -7.98 -13.02 14.59
CA VAL A 297 -9.10 -12.56 13.76
C VAL A 297 -10.21 -12.12 14.71
N GLY A 298 -10.64 -10.87 14.61
CA GLY A 298 -11.62 -10.30 15.54
C GLY A 298 -11.09 -10.39 16.99
N HIS A 299 -11.87 -11.01 17.87
CA HIS A 299 -11.51 -11.25 19.29
C HIS A 299 -10.91 -12.64 19.54
N GLY A 300 -10.79 -13.46 18.50
CA GLY A 300 -10.22 -14.83 18.61
C GLY A 300 -8.72 -14.84 18.38
N ILE A 301 -7.99 -15.63 19.20
CA ILE A 301 -6.54 -15.78 19.08
C ILE A 301 -6.21 -17.17 18.60
N ASN A 302 -5.53 -17.25 17.46
CA ASN A 302 -4.90 -18.45 16.99
C ASN A 302 -3.39 -18.36 17.29
N ARG A 303 -2.94 -19.13 18.26
CA ARG A 303 -1.50 -19.29 18.54
C ARG A 303 -0.92 -20.32 17.60
N HIS A 304 0.04 -19.92 16.79
CA HIS A 304 0.93 -20.85 16.09
C HIS A 304 2.30 -20.80 16.77
N PRO A 305 2.57 -21.68 17.75
CA PRO A 305 3.71 -21.54 18.67
C PRO A 305 5.08 -21.91 18.11
N SER A 306 5.20 -22.30 16.84
CA SER A 306 6.45 -22.90 16.35
C SER A 306 6.94 -22.42 14.99
N ASP A 307 6.70 -21.16 14.66
CA ASP A 307 7.17 -20.63 13.38
C ASP A 307 8.63 -20.23 13.41
N LYS A 308 9.45 -21.04 12.74
CA LYS A 308 10.88 -20.75 12.53
C LYS A 308 11.12 -19.76 11.38
N HIS A 309 10.05 -19.28 10.73
CA HIS A 309 10.17 -18.43 9.55
C HIS A 309 9.92 -16.95 9.87
N PRO A 310 10.69 -16.06 9.26
CA PRO A 310 10.49 -14.63 9.43
C PRO A 310 9.10 -14.20 8.92
N LEU A 311 8.49 -13.23 9.62
CA LEU A 311 7.23 -12.62 9.18
C LEU A 311 7.43 -11.96 7.83
N SER A 312 6.52 -12.26 6.89
CA SER A 312 6.48 -11.63 5.58
C SER A 312 5.05 -11.35 5.16
N ILE A 313 4.85 -10.33 4.37
CA ILE A 313 3.55 -9.92 3.86
C ILE A 313 3.65 -9.52 2.40
N LEU A 314 2.66 -9.89 1.62
CA LEU A 314 2.42 -9.36 0.28
C LEU A 314 1.09 -8.60 0.27
N TYR A 315 1.18 -7.28 0.17
CA TYR A 315 0.07 -6.42 -0.17
C TYR A 315 -0.09 -6.37 -1.68
N THR A 316 -1.29 -6.47 -2.17
CA THR A 316 -1.60 -6.52 -3.61
C THR A 316 -2.54 -5.42 -4.08
N GLY A 317 -3.18 -4.68 -3.14
CA GLY A 317 -4.23 -3.72 -3.50
C GLY A 317 -5.34 -4.37 -4.31
N ASP A 318 -5.75 -3.70 -5.37
CA ASP A 318 -6.71 -4.22 -6.36
C ASP A 318 -6.02 -4.83 -7.60
N GLY A 319 -4.75 -5.18 -7.46
CA GLY A 319 -3.95 -5.77 -8.53
C GLY A 319 -4.51 -7.09 -9.05
N PHE A 320 -3.93 -7.56 -10.14
CA PHE A 320 -4.38 -8.78 -10.81
C PHE A 320 -3.33 -9.88 -10.71
N LEU A 321 -3.75 -11.05 -10.28
CA LEU A 321 -2.98 -12.31 -10.27
C LEU A 321 -3.77 -13.39 -11.04
N ASN A 322 -4.30 -13.03 -12.21
CA ASN A 322 -5.23 -13.84 -12.99
C ASN A 322 -4.62 -14.49 -14.22
N THR A 323 -3.34 -14.32 -14.45
CA THR A 323 -2.59 -14.95 -15.55
C THR A 323 -1.26 -15.48 -15.02
N GLN A 324 -0.76 -16.57 -15.63
CA GLN A 324 0.53 -17.15 -15.25
C GLN A 324 1.67 -16.14 -15.35
N GLN A 325 1.69 -15.31 -16.39
CA GLN A 325 2.72 -14.29 -16.57
C GLN A 325 2.82 -13.33 -15.37
N ARG A 326 1.68 -12.86 -14.83
CA ARG A 326 1.66 -11.99 -13.65
C ARG A 326 2.10 -12.69 -12.39
N VAL A 327 1.67 -13.93 -12.24
CA VAL A 327 2.09 -14.77 -11.13
C VAL A 327 3.59 -15.00 -11.17
N ASP A 328 4.16 -15.30 -12.34
CA ASP A 328 5.59 -15.48 -12.52
C ASP A 328 6.39 -14.21 -12.21
N GLU A 329 5.87 -13.03 -12.58
CA GLU A 329 6.49 -11.76 -12.19
C GLU A 329 6.47 -11.56 -10.67
N VAL A 330 5.34 -11.73 -10.03
CA VAL A 330 5.22 -11.56 -8.57
C VAL A 330 6.08 -12.59 -7.82
N LYS A 331 6.23 -13.80 -8.34
CA LYS A 331 7.10 -14.85 -7.76
C LYS A 331 8.59 -14.55 -7.83
N LYS A 332 9.01 -13.53 -8.57
CA LYS A 332 10.39 -13.02 -8.49
C LYS A 332 10.66 -12.28 -7.17
N LEU A 333 9.62 -11.85 -6.44
CA LEU A 333 9.75 -11.43 -5.06
C LEU A 333 10.11 -12.65 -4.17
N PRO A 334 10.81 -12.45 -3.04
CA PRO A 334 11.17 -13.52 -2.14
C PRO A 334 9.96 -13.98 -1.30
N LEU A 335 9.02 -14.69 -1.93
CA LEU A 335 7.76 -15.14 -1.33
C LEU A 335 7.84 -16.48 -0.62
N GLN A 336 9.03 -17.08 -0.53
CA GLN A 336 9.21 -18.34 0.22
C GLN A 336 8.77 -18.14 1.67
N ASN A 337 7.85 -19.00 2.13
CA ASN A 337 7.23 -18.91 3.47
C ASN A 337 6.42 -17.62 3.70
N LEU A 338 5.65 -17.18 2.70
CA LEU A 338 4.77 -16.04 2.82
C LEU A 338 3.82 -16.20 4.03
N THR A 339 3.92 -15.28 5.00
CA THR A 339 3.07 -15.36 6.20
C THR A 339 1.70 -14.80 5.93
N VAL A 340 1.61 -13.63 5.29
CA VAL A 340 0.34 -12.94 5.02
C VAL A 340 0.24 -12.57 3.55
N LEU A 341 -0.85 -12.96 2.92
CA LEU A 341 -1.29 -12.47 1.62
C LEU A 341 -2.52 -11.58 1.82
N GLN A 342 -2.44 -10.31 1.49
CA GLN A 342 -3.65 -9.52 1.25
C GLN A 342 -4.19 -9.94 -0.12
N VAL A 343 -5.38 -10.55 -0.13
CA VAL A 343 -5.97 -11.11 -1.35
C VAL A 343 -6.41 -9.98 -2.29
N PRO A 344 -5.97 -10.01 -3.57
CA PRO A 344 -6.19 -8.90 -4.48
C PRO A 344 -7.66 -8.60 -4.72
N HIS A 345 -7.94 -7.31 -4.88
CA HIS A 345 -9.25 -6.80 -5.27
C HIS A 345 -10.39 -7.41 -4.45
N HIS A 346 -10.22 -7.41 -3.11
CA HIS A 346 -11.21 -7.89 -2.15
C HIS A 346 -11.63 -9.37 -2.35
N GLY A 347 -10.86 -10.16 -3.08
CA GLY A 347 -11.20 -11.53 -3.47
C GLY A 347 -12.07 -11.62 -4.72
N ALA A 348 -11.91 -10.67 -5.66
CA ALA A 348 -12.60 -10.71 -6.96
C ALA A 348 -12.09 -11.85 -7.84
N ARG A 349 -13.00 -12.68 -8.36
CA ARG A 349 -12.67 -13.81 -9.25
C ARG A 349 -11.88 -13.38 -10.49
N LYS A 350 -12.18 -12.22 -11.07
CA LYS A 350 -11.48 -11.69 -12.25
C LYS A 350 -10.02 -11.36 -12.01
N SER A 351 -9.62 -11.15 -10.75
CA SER A 351 -8.27 -10.77 -10.34
C SER A 351 -7.45 -11.94 -9.82
N TRP A 352 -8.01 -13.16 -9.84
CA TRP A 352 -7.42 -14.35 -9.25
C TRP A 352 -7.34 -15.51 -10.24
N MET A 353 -6.21 -16.21 -10.28
CA MET A 353 -6.04 -17.46 -11.03
C MET A 353 -6.34 -18.65 -10.10
N THR A 354 -7.16 -19.56 -10.55
CA THR A 354 -7.45 -20.79 -9.79
C THR A 354 -6.20 -21.64 -9.59
N GLY A 355 -5.99 -22.17 -8.38
CA GLY A 355 -4.80 -22.93 -7.99
C GLY A 355 -3.67 -22.07 -7.42
N LEU A 356 -3.77 -20.77 -7.51
CA LEU A 356 -2.74 -19.84 -7.01
C LEU A 356 -2.56 -19.91 -5.49
N GLY A 357 -3.62 -20.28 -4.75
CA GLY A 357 -3.53 -20.51 -3.31
C GLY A 357 -2.48 -21.53 -2.94
N ALA A 358 -2.46 -22.68 -3.62
CA ALA A 358 -1.43 -23.72 -3.41
C ALA A 358 -0.04 -23.27 -3.89
N GLU A 359 0.03 -22.46 -4.93
CA GLU A 359 1.29 -22.01 -5.52
C GLU A 359 2.01 -20.97 -4.65
N LEU A 360 1.28 -19.98 -4.11
CA LEU A 360 1.82 -18.99 -3.17
C LEU A 360 1.91 -19.53 -1.73
N ALA A 361 1.06 -20.49 -1.38
CA ALA A 361 0.99 -21.15 -0.08
C ALA A 361 1.11 -20.18 1.13
N PRO A 362 0.35 -19.08 1.18
CA PRO A 362 0.41 -18.17 2.31
C PRO A 362 -0.14 -18.88 3.56
N ARG A 363 0.32 -18.48 4.74
CA ARG A 363 -0.25 -19.01 5.99
C ARG A 363 -1.58 -18.36 6.34
N HIS A 364 -1.73 -17.10 6.01
CA HIS A 364 -2.95 -16.31 6.21
C HIS A 364 -3.28 -15.57 4.92
N SER A 365 -4.52 -15.70 4.49
CA SER A 365 -5.09 -15.02 3.31
C SER A 365 -6.13 -14.03 3.78
N VAL A 366 -5.79 -12.73 3.73
CA VAL A 366 -6.63 -11.66 4.27
C VAL A 366 -7.48 -11.05 3.18
N PHE A 367 -8.79 -11.16 3.33
CA PHE A 367 -9.80 -10.56 2.47
C PHE A 367 -10.34 -9.28 3.12
N CYS A 368 -9.98 -8.12 2.58
CA CYS A 368 -10.52 -6.83 3.00
C CYS A 368 -11.84 -6.57 2.25
N ALA A 369 -12.94 -7.16 2.70
CA ALA A 369 -14.20 -7.18 1.98
C ALA A 369 -15.40 -7.07 2.92
N ASP A 370 -16.52 -6.59 2.39
CA ASP A 370 -17.80 -6.58 3.06
C ASP A 370 -18.73 -7.67 2.49
N PRO A 371 -18.83 -8.86 3.12
CA PRO A 371 -19.65 -9.95 2.63
C PRO A 371 -21.16 -9.64 2.61
N GLU A 372 -21.60 -8.63 3.38
CA GLU A 372 -23.01 -8.19 3.41
C GLU A 372 -23.36 -7.37 2.15
N ARG A 373 -22.35 -6.93 1.39
CA ARG A 373 -22.54 -6.14 0.17
C ARG A 373 -22.91 -7.03 -1.02
N ILE A 374 -24.09 -6.80 -1.58
CA ILE A 374 -24.60 -7.60 -2.71
C ILE A 374 -23.87 -7.28 -4.02
N LYS A 375 -23.46 -6.04 -4.22
CA LYS A 375 -22.78 -5.56 -5.45
C LYS A 375 -21.60 -4.63 -5.12
N PRO A 376 -20.36 -5.00 -5.47
CA PRO A 376 -19.92 -6.34 -5.85
C PRO A 376 -19.99 -7.31 -4.65
N GLY A 377 -20.36 -8.56 -4.88
CA GLY A 377 -20.43 -9.60 -3.84
C GLY A 377 -19.05 -10.20 -3.58
N HIS A 378 -18.19 -9.51 -2.88
CA HIS A 378 -16.84 -9.99 -2.51
C HIS A 378 -16.82 -10.50 -1.06
N PRO A 379 -15.94 -11.48 -0.75
CA PRO A 379 -15.12 -12.27 -1.66
C PRO A 379 -15.95 -13.26 -2.49
N HIS A 380 -15.53 -13.55 -3.72
CA HIS A 380 -16.16 -14.59 -4.52
C HIS A 380 -15.82 -15.97 -3.96
N GLY A 381 -16.83 -16.86 -3.90
CA GLY A 381 -16.69 -18.19 -3.33
C GLY A 381 -15.56 -19.03 -3.95
N SER A 382 -15.31 -18.91 -5.27
CA SER A 382 -14.22 -19.62 -5.92
C SER A 382 -12.83 -19.22 -5.41
N VAL A 383 -12.61 -17.94 -5.08
CA VAL A 383 -11.33 -17.46 -4.51
C VAL A 383 -11.19 -17.91 -3.07
N LEU A 384 -12.30 -17.86 -2.30
CA LEU A 384 -12.30 -18.32 -0.93
C LEU A 384 -12.01 -19.82 -0.84
N VAL A 385 -12.60 -20.64 -1.73
CA VAL A 385 -12.35 -22.09 -1.79
C VAL A 385 -10.89 -22.39 -2.11
N ASP A 386 -10.29 -21.67 -3.06
CA ASP A 386 -8.86 -21.85 -3.43
C ASP A 386 -7.91 -21.56 -2.26
N LEU A 387 -8.33 -20.72 -1.32
CA LEU A 387 -7.53 -20.30 -0.16
C LEU A 387 -7.98 -20.94 1.16
N LEU A 388 -8.92 -21.92 1.17
CA LEU A 388 -9.41 -22.55 2.41
C LEU A 388 -8.30 -23.18 3.25
N GLY A 389 -7.32 -23.82 2.60
CA GLY A 389 -6.16 -24.44 3.26
C GLY A 389 -5.11 -23.43 3.74
N HIS A 390 -5.31 -22.14 3.48
CA HIS A 390 -4.33 -21.06 3.66
C HIS A 390 -4.81 -19.98 4.63
N GLY A 391 -5.47 -20.37 5.71
CA GLY A 391 -5.86 -19.52 6.82
C GLY A 391 -6.68 -18.27 6.38
N PRO A 392 -7.81 -18.44 5.69
CA PRO A 392 -8.60 -17.31 5.23
C PRO A 392 -9.15 -16.49 6.40
N ALA A 393 -8.98 -15.18 6.33
CA ALA A 393 -9.49 -14.22 7.29
C ALA A 393 -10.22 -13.09 6.55
N ILE A 394 -11.47 -12.84 6.92
CA ILE A 394 -12.27 -11.74 6.35
C ILE A 394 -12.20 -10.55 7.32
N VAL A 395 -11.68 -9.45 6.81
CA VAL A 395 -11.68 -8.14 7.47
C VAL A 395 -12.83 -7.34 6.87
N ASP A 396 -13.90 -7.23 7.65
CA ASP A 396 -15.17 -6.60 7.25
C ASP A 396 -15.40 -5.27 8.00
N LYS A 397 -16.65 -4.93 8.28
CA LYS A 397 -17.04 -3.77 9.09
C LYS A 397 -16.75 -3.93 10.58
N ARG A 398 -16.56 -5.16 11.07
CA ARG A 398 -16.52 -5.51 12.52
C ARG A 398 -15.25 -6.21 12.91
N SER A 399 -14.69 -7.01 12.00
CA SER A 399 -13.58 -7.90 12.26
C SER A 399 -12.28 -7.31 11.72
N ASN A 400 -11.27 -7.22 12.55
CA ASN A 400 -9.89 -6.94 12.16
C ASN A 400 -9.09 -8.23 12.01
N PHE A 401 -7.94 -8.13 11.35
CA PHE A 401 -6.90 -9.16 11.37
C PHE A 401 -5.61 -8.55 11.90
N CYS A 402 -4.93 -9.27 12.77
CA CYS A 402 -3.65 -8.85 13.29
C CYS A 402 -2.68 -10.03 13.29
N VAL A 403 -1.43 -9.77 12.93
CA VAL A 403 -0.32 -10.71 13.05
C VAL A 403 0.89 -10.02 13.64
N GLY A 404 1.56 -10.70 14.56
CA GLY A 404 2.78 -10.18 15.19
C GLY A 404 3.85 -11.24 15.31
N GLN A 405 5.11 -10.79 15.30
CA GLN A 405 6.28 -11.63 15.46
C GLN A 405 7.26 -10.99 16.45
N PHE A 406 7.85 -11.84 17.29
CA PHE A 406 8.78 -11.44 18.34
C PHE A 406 10.10 -12.19 18.19
N CYS A 407 11.21 -11.48 18.31
CA CYS A 407 12.58 -12.01 18.34
C CYS A 407 13.14 -12.01 19.74
#